data_2e63cbfd7295aea1f279f117c005060d
#
_entry.id   2e63cbfd7295aea1f279f117c005060d
#
_cell.length_a   1.000
_cell.length_b   1.000
_cell.length_c   1.000
_cell.angle_alpha   90.00
_cell.angle_beta   90.00
_cell.angle_gamma   90.00
#
_symmetry.space_group_name_H-M   'P 1'
#
loop_
_entity.id
_entity.type
_entity.pdbx_description
1 polymer ?
#
loop_
_entity_poly.entity_id
_entity_poly.type
_entity_poly.pdbx_seq_one_letter_code
_entity_poly.pdbx_strand_id
1 'polypeptide(L)'
;MPVTPLISPSILSADFARLAEAVQMVEAAGADWIHVDVMDGHFVPNLTVGPPMVEALRKVTSLPLDVHLMMTNPDDFIPEFVDAGADLLTVHVEACPHLHRTVQSIKERQVKAGVSLNPATSVTSVEEILGDVDLVLVMSVNPGFGGQQFISSSLDKIRRIRTMMNNSRSSAHLEVDGGVNLTNVASVIQAGANVLVAGSAIFGSKNIPETIRRMRTAAQTVIV
;
A
#
# COMPACT_ATOMS: atom_id res chain seq x y z
N MET A 1 -10.52 -3.40 20.31
CA MET A 1 -11.55 -2.60 19.61
C MET A 1 -11.45 -2.96 18.13
N PRO A 2 -12.55 -3.08 17.38
CA PRO A 2 -12.47 -3.30 15.93
C PRO A 2 -11.71 -2.12 15.30
N VAL A 3 -10.68 -2.42 14.52
CA VAL A 3 -9.89 -1.40 13.82
C VAL A 3 -10.66 -0.96 12.58
N THR A 4 -10.99 0.33 12.47
CA THR A 4 -11.62 0.87 11.25
C THR A 4 -10.67 0.69 10.08
N PRO A 5 -11.11 0.03 8.98
CA PRO A 5 -10.27 -0.14 7.81
C PRO A 5 -9.92 1.20 7.16
N LEU A 6 -8.66 1.33 6.74
CA LEU A 6 -8.14 2.50 6.04
C LEU A 6 -8.26 2.30 4.52
N ILE A 7 -8.58 3.37 3.80
CA ILE A 7 -8.65 3.39 2.34
C ILE A 7 -7.51 4.27 1.82
N SER A 8 -6.64 3.67 1.01
CA SER A 8 -5.46 4.27 0.39
C SER A 8 -5.63 4.27 -1.14
N PRO A 9 -6.19 5.34 -1.75
CA PRO A 9 -6.29 5.43 -3.21
C PRO A 9 -4.92 5.46 -3.87
N SER A 10 -4.64 4.50 -4.81
CA SER A 10 -3.41 4.52 -5.60
C SER A 10 -3.51 5.49 -6.76
N ILE A 11 -2.63 6.48 -6.75
CA ILE A 11 -2.55 7.51 -7.81
C ILE A 11 -2.08 6.96 -9.16
N LEU A 12 -1.57 5.73 -9.21
CA LEU A 12 -1.20 5.07 -10.46
C LEU A 12 -2.35 5.04 -11.48
N SER A 13 -3.61 5.05 -11.00
CA SER A 13 -4.80 5.06 -11.86
C SER A 13 -5.43 6.43 -12.03
N ALA A 14 -4.83 7.48 -11.49
CA ALA A 14 -5.30 8.86 -11.63
C ALA A 14 -4.83 9.49 -12.96
N ASP A 15 -5.45 10.58 -13.35
CA ASP A 15 -4.97 11.43 -14.46
C ASP A 15 -3.74 12.24 -13.98
N PHE A 16 -2.55 11.86 -14.42
CA PHE A 16 -1.30 12.52 -14.03
C PHE A 16 -1.22 13.98 -14.46
N ALA A 17 -1.95 14.38 -15.52
CA ALA A 17 -2.03 15.79 -15.93
C ALA A 17 -2.85 16.65 -14.94
N ARG A 18 -3.66 16.00 -14.07
CA ARG A 18 -4.56 16.67 -13.08
C ARG A 18 -4.44 16.02 -11.70
N LEU A 19 -3.23 15.61 -11.34
CA LEU A 19 -3.00 14.77 -10.14
C LEU A 19 -3.37 15.51 -8.84
N ALA A 20 -3.06 16.80 -8.74
CA ALA A 20 -3.42 17.60 -7.57
C ALA A 20 -4.94 17.61 -7.32
N GLU A 21 -5.74 17.82 -8.38
CA GLU A 21 -7.20 17.78 -8.28
C GLU A 21 -7.70 16.38 -7.89
N ALA A 22 -7.11 15.33 -8.46
CA ALA A 22 -7.48 13.96 -8.17
C ALA A 22 -7.21 13.61 -6.67
N VAL A 23 -6.07 14.02 -6.13
CA VAL A 23 -5.71 13.82 -4.72
C VAL A 23 -6.64 14.60 -3.80
N GLN A 24 -6.87 15.89 -4.05
CA GLN A 24 -7.80 16.70 -3.26
C GLN A 24 -9.23 16.14 -3.29
N MET A 25 -9.66 15.57 -4.41
CA MET A 25 -10.97 14.93 -4.53
C MET A 25 -11.10 13.69 -3.64
N VAL A 26 -10.11 12.80 -3.62
CA VAL A 26 -10.16 11.60 -2.77
C VAL A 26 -9.98 11.96 -1.29
N GLU A 27 -9.16 12.96 -0.95
CA GLU A 27 -9.04 13.50 0.41
C GLU A 27 -10.38 14.05 0.90
N ALA A 28 -11.04 14.91 0.12
CA ALA A 28 -12.37 15.43 0.45
C ALA A 28 -13.44 14.33 0.53
N ALA A 29 -13.28 13.23 -0.19
CA ALA A 29 -14.16 12.07 -0.14
C ALA A 29 -13.91 11.15 1.06
N GLY A 30 -12.91 11.43 1.89
CA GLY A 30 -12.60 10.72 3.12
C GLY A 30 -11.62 9.55 2.91
N ALA A 31 -10.70 9.62 1.97
CA ALA A 31 -9.53 8.75 1.93
C ALA A 31 -8.69 8.96 3.21
N ASP A 32 -8.01 7.91 3.65
CA ASP A 32 -7.18 7.95 4.87
C ASP A 32 -5.70 8.17 4.54
N TRP A 33 -5.21 7.61 3.43
CA TRP A 33 -3.85 7.74 2.92
C TRP A 33 -3.86 8.00 1.42
N ILE A 34 -2.70 8.28 0.84
CA ILE A 34 -2.48 8.32 -0.62
C ILE A 34 -1.37 7.32 -0.94
N HIS A 35 -1.70 6.31 -1.75
CA HIS A 35 -0.74 5.29 -2.20
C HIS A 35 -0.01 5.73 -3.46
N VAL A 36 1.32 5.63 -3.43
CA VAL A 36 2.22 6.07 -4.51
C VAL A 36 3.06 4.91 -4.98
N ASP A 37 2.73 4.35 -6.15
CA ASP A 37 3.44 3.23 -6.78
C ASP A 37 4.66 3.72 -7.56
N VAL A 38 5.86 3.48 -7.01
CA VAL A 38 7.15 3.82 -7.64
C VAL A 38 7.73 2.60 -8.33
N MET A 39 8.00 2.71 -9.64
CA MET A 39 8.48 1.63 -10.48
C MET A 39 9.71 2.06 -11.28
N ASP A 40 10.74 1.21 -11.33
CA ASP A 40 12.05 1.50 -11.92
C ASP A 40 12.29 0.89 -13.32
N GLY A 41 11.34 0.12 -13.84
CA GLY A 41 11.48 -0.59 -15.11
C GLY A 41 12.42 -1.81 -15.08
N HIS A 42 12.90 -2.21 -13.88
CA HIS A 42 13.78 -3.37 -13.67
C HIS A 42 13.12 -4.40 -12.77
N PHE A 43 12.73 -4.01 -11.56
CA PHE A 43 11.97 -4.90 -10.66
C PHE A 43 10.61 -5.26 -11.24
N VAL A 44 9.97 -4.29 -11.91
CA VAL A 44 8.73 -4.45 -12.67
C VAL A 44 8.87 -3.86 -14.08
N PRO A 45 8.14 -4.38 -15.12
CA PRO A 45 8.31 -3.94 -16.49
C PRO A 45 7.54 -2.64 -16.80
N ASN A 46 7.63 -1.65 -15.92
CA ASN A 46 6.99 -0.34 -16.06
C ASN A 46 7.80 0.73 -15.33
N LEU A 47 7.70 1.97 -15.79
CA LEU A 47 8.25 3.18 -15.17
C LEU A 47 7.10 4.08 -14.75
N THR A 48 7.16 4.65 -13.54
CA THR A 48 6.09 5.53 -13.06
C THR A 48 6.61 6.88 -12.58
N VAL A 49 6.81 7.03 -11.28
CA VAL A 49 7.13 8.30 -10.62
C VAL A 49 8.34 8.13 -9.69
N GLY A 50 8.84 9.24 -9.19
CA GLY A 50 9.98 9.27 -8.26
C GLY A 50 9.82 10.36 -7.20
N PRO A 51 10.90 10.66 -6.43
CA PRO A 51 10.88 11.64 -5.34
C PRO A 51 10.26 13.00 -5.70
N PRO A 52 10.51 13.60 -6.91
CA PRO A 52 9.88 14.87 -7.27
C PRO A 52 8.34 14.84 -7.29
N MET A 53 7.74 13.67 -7.59
CA MET A 53 6.28 13.52 -7.53
C MET A 53 5.80 13.49 -6.09
N VAL A 54 6.49 12.77 -5.19
CA VAL A 54 6.16 12.72 -3.75
C VAL A 54 6.26 14.13 -3.16
N GLU A 55 7.30 14.90 -3.49
CA GLU A 55 7.44 16.30 -3.07
C GLU A 55 6.29 17.19 -3.57
N ALA A 56 5.85 16.98 -4.81
CA ALA A 56 4.71 17.71 -5.38
C ALA A 56 3.40 17.34 -4.66
N LEU A 57 3.17 16.06 -4.37
CA LEU A 57 2.00 15.57 -3.62
C LEU A 57 1.97 16.12 -2.20
N ARG A 58 3.12 16.18 -1.51
CA ARG A 58 3.20 16.73 -0.15
C ARG A 58 2.71 18.17 -0.05
N LYS A 59 2.84 18.94 -1.12
CA LYS A 59 2.37 20.34 -1.17
C LYS A 59 0.86 20.49 -1.33
N VAL A 60 0.15 19.43 -1.73
CA VAL A 60 -1.29 19.49 -2.09
C VAL A 60 -2.19 18.67 -1.16
N THR A 61 -1.64 17.82 -0.29
CA THR A 61 -2.41 17.03 0.67
C THR A 61 -1.74 16.97 2.03
N SER A 62 -2.52 16.82 3.09
CA SER A 62 -2.04 16.53 4.46
C SER A 62 -2.15 15.04 4.82
N LEU A 63 -2.76 14.23 3.98
CA LEU A 63 -2.86 12.79 4.21
C LEU A 63 -1.49 12.12 4.20
N PRO A 64 -1.30 11.04 4.97
CA PRO A 64 -0.09 10.23 4.87
C PRO A 64 0.18 9.78 3.44
N LEU A 65 1.43 9.96 2.99
CA LEU A 65 1.93 9.45 1.72
C LEU A 65 2.57 8.08 1.97
N ASP A 66 1.88 7.06 1.50
CA ASP A 66 2.25 5.65 1.55
C ASP A 66 2.97 5.30 0.25
N VAL A 67 4.30 5.29 0.29
CA VAL A 67 5.15 5.15 -0.90
C VAL A 67 5.66 3.72 -1.03
N HIS A 68 5.20 3.04 -2.08
CA HIS A 68 5.51 1.65 -2.39
C HIS A 68 6.62 1.57 -3.45
N LEU A 69 7.78 1.07 -3.06
CA LEU A 69 8.98 1.02 -3.89
C LEU A 69 9.10 -0.34 -4.61
N MET A 70 8.65 -0.41 -5.85
CA MET A 70 8.83 -1.53 -6.76
C MET A 70 10.10 -1.33 -7.60
N MET A 71 11.27 -1.44 -6.93
CA MET A 71 12.58 -1.18 -7.53
C MET A 71 13.65 -2.14 -7.01
N THR A 72 14.69 -2.37 -7.81
CA THR A 72 15.75 -3.35 -7.54
C THR A 72 16.73 -2.92 -6.44
N ASN A 73 16.89 -1.61 -6.22
CA ASN A 73 17.85 -1.05 -5.27
C ASN A 73 17.20 0.06 -4.41
N PRO A 74 16.18 -0.25 -3.60
CA PRO A 74 15.46 0.77 -2.83
C PRO A 74 16.36 1.50 -1.82
N ASP A 75 17.39 0.83 -1.28
CA ASP A 75 18.31 1.41 -0.29
C ASP A 75 18.98 2.71 -0.80
N ASP A 76 19.24 2.81 -2.10
CA ASP A 76 19.89 3.97 -2.70
C ASP A 76 18.98 5.21 -2.75
N PHE A 77 17.66 5.04 -2.61
CA PHE A 77 16.67 6.10 -2.78
C PHE A 77 15.89 6.43 -1.51
N ILE A 78 16.10 5.70 -0.41
CA ILE A 78 15.40 5.95 0.86
C ILE A 78 15.58 7.43 1.29
N PRO A 79 16.79 8.03 1.31
CA PRO A 79 16.96 9.41 1.72
C PRO A 79 16.11 10.39 0.89
N GLU A 80 16.12 10.23 -0.44
CA GLU A 80 15.43 11.12 -1.37
C GLU A 80 13.91 11.06 -1.21
N PHE A 81 13.32 9.87 -0.95
CA PHE A 81 11.89 9.74 -0.68
C PHE A 81 11.50 10.28 0.69
N VAL A 82 12.35 10.15 1.69
CA VAL A 82 12.15 10.76 3.01
C VAL A 82 12.16 12.28 2.89
N ASP A 83 13.16 12.83 2.23
CA ASP A 83 13.31 14.29 2.04
C ASP A 83 12.15 14.86 1.19
N ALA A 84 11.59 14.07 0.28
CA ALA A 84 10.42 14.41 -0.50
C ALA A 84 9.11 14.43 0.32
N GLY A 85 9.11 13.87 1.54
CA GLY A 85 7.97 13.91 2.47
C GLY A 85 7.11 12.64 2.49
N ALA A 86 7.68 11.47 2.20
CA ALA A 86 7.03 10.19 2.44
C ALA A 86 6.79 9.98 3.95
N ASP A 87 5.60 9.53 4.34
CA ASP A 87 5.27 9.18 5.73
C ASP A 87 5.51 7.68 6.01
N LEU A 88 5.45 6.87 4.96
CA LEU A 88 5.69 5.44 5.00
C LEU A 88 6.41 5.02 3.71
N LEU A 89 7.47 4.21 3.84
CA LEU A 89 8.19 3.61 2.72
C LEU A 89 8.07 2.10 2.81
N THR A 90 7.48 1.48 1.79
CA THR A 90 7.31 0.04 1.67
C THR A 90 8.25 -0.52 0.61
N VAL A 91 9.13 -1.44 1.00
CA VAL A 91 10.09 -2.12 0.12
C VAL A 91 9.71 -3.58 -0.10
N HIS A 92 10.07 -4.15 -1.24
CA HIS A 92 9.87 -5.57 -1.50
C HIS A 92 10.93 -6.43 -0.82
N VAL A 93 10.50 -7.51 -0.14
CA VAL A 93 11.42 -8.49 0.45
C VAL A 93 12.34 -9.11 -0.61
N GLU A 94 11.85 -9.23 -1.85
CA GLU A 94 12.57 -9.79 -2.99
C GLU A 94 13.69 -8.86 -3.51
N ALA A 95 13.62 -7.57 -3.20
CA ALA A 95 14.59 -6.57 -3.63
C ALA A 95 15.65 -6.26 -2.56
N CYS A 96 15.46 -6.73 -1.32
CA CYS A 96 16.27 -6.36 -0.17
C CYS A 96 17.03 -7.57 0.43
N PRO A 97 18.24 -7.92 -0.06
CA PRO A 97 19.03 -9.03 0.51
C PRO A 97 19.33 -8.86 2.00
N HIS A 98 19.38 -7.63 2.50
CA HIS A 98 19.59 -7.29 3.90
C HIS A 98 18.39 -6.52 4.48
N LEU A 99 17.19 -7.11 4.36
CA LEU A 99 15.90 -6.48 4.67
C LEU A 99 15.88 -5.79 6.05
N HIS A 100 16.43 -6.41 7.08
CA HIS A 100 16.49 -5.81 8.43
C HIS A 100 17.25 -4.48 8.42
N ARG A 101 18.40 -4.41 7.73
CA ARG A 101 19.18 -3.16 7.59
C ARG A 101 18.39 -2.08 6.84
N THR A 102 17.69 -2.46 5.77
CA THR A 102 16.84 -1.55 4.99
C THR A 102 15.72 -0.97 5.85
N VAL A 103 15.01 -1.82 6.60
CA VAL A 103 13.95 -1.39 7.55
C VAL A 103 14.52 -0.44 8.61
N GLN A 104 15.66 -0.76 9.21
CA GLN A 104 16.31 0.14 10.17
C GLN A 104 16.67 1.48 9.54
N SER A 105 17.24 1.50 8.34
CA SER A 105 17.61 2.73 7.61
C SER A 105 16.41 3.65 7.37
N ILE A 106 15.22 3.10 7.10
CA ILE A 106 13.98 3.87 7.00
C ILE A 106 13.58 4.45 8.36
N LYS A 107 13.55 3.62 9.40
CA LYS A 107 13.10 4.00 10.75
C LYS A 107 14.03 5.01 11.43
N GLU A 108 15.34 4.94 11.20
CA GLU A 108 16.31 5.92 11.69
C GLU A 108 16.03 7.35 11.17
N ARG A 109 15.33 7.45 10.03
CA ARG A 109 14.88 8.72 9.42
C ARG A 109 13.50 9.16 9.91
N GLN A 110 12.94 8.49 10.93
CA GLN A 110 11.63 8.80 11.52
C GLN A 110 10.45 8.62 10.54
N VAL A 111 10.61 7.79 9.51
CA VAL A 111 9.57 7.37 8.58
C VAL A 111 9.13 5.96 8.93
N LYS A 112 7.86 5.63 8.74
CA LYS A 112 7.34 4.28 8.94
C LYS A 112 7.89 3.34 7.88
N ALA A 113 8.25 2.11 8.30
CA ALA A 113 8.80 1.09 7.40
C ALA A 113 7.77 0.01 7.10
N GLY A 114 7.51 -0.24 5.81
CA GLY A 114 6.70 -1.33 5.32
C GLY A 114 7.51 -2.36 4.54
N VAL A 115 7.01 -3.60 4.51
CA VAL A 115 7.56 -4.68 3.68
C VAL A 115 6.48 -5.29 2.82
N SER A 116 6.78 -5.51 1.54
CA SER A 116 5.86 -6.07 0.53
C SER A 116 6.28 -7.45 0.09
N LEU A 117 5.29 -8.31 -0.23
CA LEU A 117 5.48 -9.64 -0.79
C LEU A 117 4.73 -9.80 -2.11
N ASN A 118 5.42 -10.30 -3.13
CA ASN A 118 4.81 -10.71 -4.39
C ASN A 118 3.87 -11.92 -4.22
N PRO A 119 2.94 -12.17 -5.18
CA PRO A 119 2.00 -13.29 -5.08
C PRO A 119 2.65 -14.64 -4.84
N ALA A 120 3.80 -14.93 -5.45
CA ALA A 120 4.50 -16.21 -5.31
C ALA A 120 5.44 -16.29 -4.10
N THR A 121 5.73 -15.18 -3.41
CA THR A 121 6.66 -15.16 -2.27
C THR A 121 6.01 -15.75 -1.02
N SER A 122 6.74 -16.61 -0.30
CA SER A 122 6.25 -17.23 0.92
C SER A 122 6.05 -16.22 2.05
N VAL A 123 5.02 -16.41 2.87
CA VAL A 123 4.78 -15.57 4.07
C VAL A 123 5.89 -15.67 5.10
N THR A 124 6.66 -16.76 5.10
CA THR A 124 7.80 -16.95 6.01
C THR A 124 8.93 -15.95 5.78
N SER A 125 8.99 -15.33 4.61
CA SER A 125 10.01 -14.31 4.31
C SER A 125 9.87 -13.00 5.13
N VAL A 126 8.74 -12.79 5.81
CA VAL A 126 8.51 -11.64 6.70
C VAL A 126 8.42 -12.03 8.17
N GLU A 127 8.49 -13.31 8.52
CA GLU A 127 8.26 -13.78 9.89
C GLU A 127 9.20 -13.13 10.89
N GLU A 128 10.50 -13.09 10.61
CA GLU A 128 11.53 -12.54 11.49
C GLU A 128 11.50 -11.00 11.59
N ILE A 129 10.89 -10.31 10.62
CA ILE A 129 10.87 -8.84 10.58
C ILE A 129 9.56 -8.24 11.11
N LEU A 130 8.54 -9.06 11.44
CA LEU A 130 7.22 -8.59 11.88
C LEU A 130 7.24 -7.70 13.12
N GLY A 131 8.28 -7.82 13.96
CA GLY A 131 8.45 -7.00 15.16
C GLY A 131 8.99 -5.59 14.86
N ASP A 132 9.60 -5.38 13.71
CA ASP A 132 10.33 -4.16 13.37
C ASP A 132 9.59 -3.27 12.36
N VAL A 133 8.61 -3.83 11.64
CA VAL A 133 7.87 -3.10 10.60
C VAL A 133 6.59 -2.47 11.12
N ASP A 134 6.18 -1.39 10.46
CA ASP A 134 4.93 -0.68 10.74
C ASP A 134 3.80 -1.11 9.78
N LEU A 135 4.15 -1.81 8.68
CA LEU A 135 3.22 -2.29 7.67
C LEU A 135 3.74 -3.54 6.96
N VAL A 136 2.84 -4.48 6.67
CA VAL A 136 3.06 -5.58 5.73
C VAL A 136 2.09 -5.43 4.57
N LEU A 137 2.62 -5.33 3.34
CA LEU A 137 1.84 -5.22 2.11
C LEU A 137 1.78 -6.57 1.39
N VAL A 138 0.59 -7.07 1.14
CA VAL A 138 0.36 -8.25 0.30
C VAL A 138 -0.02 -7.81 -1.10
N MET A 139 0.83 -8.12 -2.08
CA MET A 139 0.44 -7.96 -3.48
C MET A 139 -0.58 -9.03 -3.87
N SER A 140 -1.75 -8.60 -4.30
CA SER A 140 -2.83 -9.47 -4.78
C SER A 140 -2.96 -9.47 -6.32
N VAL A 141 -1.98 -8.89 -6.98
CA VAL A 141 -1.70 -8.99 -8.42
C VAL A 141 -0.19 -9.09 -8.63
N ASN A 142 0.28 -9.42 -9.82
CA ASN A 142 1.70 -9.24 -10.14
C ASN A 142 1.99 -7.74 -10.26
N PRO A 143 2.94 -7.16 -9.50
CA PRO A 143 3.21 -5.73 -9.56
C PRO A 143 3.66 -5.26 -10.95
N GLY A 144 3.40 -3.98 -11.27
CA GLY A 144 3.82 -3.34 -12.52
C GLY A 144 2.71 -2.60 -13.28
N PHE A 145 1.44 -2.99 -13.15
CA PHE A 145 0.34 -2.36 -13.89
C PHE A 145 -0.92 -2.24 -13.03
N GLY A 146 -1.64 -1.14 -13.21
CA GLY A 146 -2.97 -0.97 -12.62
C GLY A 146 -4.06 -1.76 -13.35
N GLY A 147 -5.26 -1.87 -12.74
CA GLY A 147 -6.44 -2.46 -13.37
C GLY A 147 -6.45 -3.98 -13.52
N GLN A 148 -5.53 -4.69 -12.89
CA GLN A 148 -5.46 -6.15 -12.91
C GLN A 148 -6.56 -6.80 -12.06
N GLN A 149 -6.86 -8.08 -12.35
CA GLN A 149 -7.79 -8.88 -11.57
C GLN A 149 -7.13 -9.39 -10.29
N PHE A 150 -7.86 -9.33 -9.19
CA PHE A 150 -7.45 -9.84 -7.88
C PHE A 150 -7.17 -11.35 -7.94
N ILE A 151 -6.01 -11.77 -7.47
CA ILE A 151 -5.62 -13.18 -7.33
C ILE A 151 -6.29 -13.74 -6.08
N SER A 152 -7.31 -14.58 -6.23
CA SER A 152 -8.15 -15.07 -5.13
C SER A 152 -7.37 -15.85 -4.04
N SER A 153 -6.28 -16.54 -4.41
CA SER A 153 -5.40 -17.22 -3.44
C SER A 153 -4.68 -16.28 -2.48
N SER A 154 -4.62 -14.96 -2.79
CA SER A 154 -4.08 -13.96 -1.87
C SER A 154 -4.88 -13.85 -0.57
N LEU A 155 -6.17 -14.21 -0.56
CA LEU A 155 -6.97 -14.23 0.66
C LEU A 155 -6.39 -15.21 1.72
N ASP A 156 -5.88 -16.36 1.29
CA ASP A 156 -5.22 -17.30 2.21
C ASP A 156 -3.90 -16.72 2.74
N LYS A 157 -3.11 -16.09 1.86
CA LYS A 157 -1.87 -15.40 2.25
C LYS A 157 -2.15 -14.32 3.30
N ILE A 158 -3.19 -13.50 3.11
CA ILE A 158 -3.60 -12.45 4.06
C ILE A 158 -3.95 -13.06 5.42
N ARG A 159 -4.74 -14.15 5.47
CA ARG A 159 -5.11 -14.84 6.73
C ARG A 159 -3.88 -15.35 7.47
N ARG A 160 -2.94 -15.96 6.75
CA ARG A 160 -1.70 -16.50 7.32
C ARG A 160 -0.84 -15.38 7.92
N ILE A 161 -0.64 -14.29 7.20
CA ILE A 161 0.12 -13.13 7.71
C ILE A 161 -0.60 -12.54 8.93
N ARG A 162 -1.92 -12.34 8.90
CA ARG A 162 -2.68 -11.84 10.07
C ARG A 162 -2.50 -12.76 11.28
N THR A 163 -2.51 -14.07 11.09
CA THR A 163 -2.26 -15.05 12.16
C THR A 163 -0.85 -14.89 12.73
N MET A 164 0.17 -14.76 11.87
CA MET A 164 1.56 -14.53 12.29
C MET A 164 1.70 -13.22 13.09
N MET A 165 1.11 -12.12 12.61
CA MET A 165 1.09 -10.83 13.30
C MET A 165 0.42 -10.91 14.68
N ASN A 166 -0.69 -11.63 14.79
CA ASN A 166 -1.39 -11.82 16.06
C ASN A 166 -0.51 -12.62 17.05
N ASN A 167 0.16 -13.68 16.58
CA ASN A 167 1.03 -14.52 17.39
C ASN A 167 2.27 -13.75 17.90
N SER A 168 2.87 -12.90 17.05
CA SER A 168 3.99 -12.04 17.41
C SER A 168 3.57 -10.76 18.15
N ARG A 169 2.26 -10.51 18.30
CA ARG A 169 1.70 -9.27 18.85
C ARG A 169 2.15 -8.02 18.08
N SER A 170 2.38 -8.16 16.79
CA SER A 170 2.74 -7.03 15.94
C SER A 170 1.58 -6.05 15.83
N SER A 171 1.87 -4.76 15.98
CA SER A 171 0.92 -3.65 15.80
C SER A 171 0.90 -3.13 14.36
N ALA A 172 1.68 -3.71 13.46
CA ALA A 172 1.78 -3.30 12.06
C ALA A 172 0.42 -3.36 11.35
N HIS A 173 0.26 -2.51 10.35
CA HIS A 173 -0.86 -2.61 9.42
C HIS A 173 -0.67 -3.81 8.48
N LEU A 174 -1.78 -4.42 8.06
CA LEU A 174 -1.82 -5.41 6.99
C LEU A 174 -2.54 -4.81 5.79
N GLU A 175 -1.77 -4.45 4.82
CA GLU A 175 -2.23 -3.78 3.60
C GLU A 175 -2.36 -4.77 2.46
N VAL A 176 -3.29 -4.49 1.54
CA VAL A 176 -3.49 -5.29 0.32
C VAL A 176 -3.57 -4.36 -0.87
N ASP A 177 -2.73 -4.61 -1.87
CA ASP A 177 -2.73 -3.90 -3.14
C ASP A 177 -2.91 -4.86 -4.32
N GLY A 178 -3.78 -4.45 -5.25
CA GLY A 178 -4.03 -5.13 -6.51
C GLY A 178 -5.45 -5.65 -6.68
N GLY A 179 -6.23 -5.03 -7.54
CA GLY A 179 -7.58 -5.47 -7.92
C GLY A 179 -8.64 -5.38 -6.81
N VAL A 180 -8.36 -4.64 -5.72
CA VAL A 180 -9.34 -4.39 -4.65
C VAL A 180 -10.46 -3.50 -5.19
N ASN A 181 -11.72 -3.89 -4.94
CA ASN A 181 -12.91 -3.21 -5.43
C ASN A 181 -14.13 -3.54 -4.56
N LEU A 182 -15.30 -2.97 -4.91
CA LEU A 182 -16.54 -3.14 -4.14
C LEU A 182 -17.04 -4.59 -4.01
N THR A 183 -16.60 -5.49 -4.89
CA THR A 183 -17.07 -6.88 -4.87
C THR A 183 -16.24 -7.78 -3.95
N ASN A 184 -14.97 -7.41 -3.67
CA ASN A 184 -14.06 -8.23 -2.88
C ASN A 184 -13.58 -7.56 -1.57
N VAL A 185 -13.82 -6.26 -1.38
CA VAL A 185 -13.38 -5.52 -0.18
C VAL A 185 -13.78 -6.22 1.13
N ALA A 186 -15.00 -6.71 1.24
CA ALA A 186 -15.48 -7.41 2.43
C ALA A 186 -14.65 -8.69 2.70
N SER A 187 -14.37 -9.48 1.66
CA SER A 187 -13.55 -10.71 1.79
C SER A 187 -12.10 -10.41 2.17
N VAL A 188 -11.53 -9.29 1.67
CA VAL A 188 -10.17 -8.85 1.99
C VAL A 188 -10.07 -8.46 3.47
N ILE A 189 -11.03 -7.69 3.98
CA ILE A 189 -11.11 -7.34 5.42
C ILE A 189 -11.34 -8.58 6.27
N GLN A 190 -12.26 -9.47 5.88
CA GLN A 190 -12.50 -10.72 6.59
C GLN A 190 -11.26 -11.63 6.66
N ALA A 191 -10.40 -11.56 5.64
CA ALA A 191 -9.12 -12.26 5.66
C ALA A 191 -8.09 -11.65 6.63
N GLY A 192 -8.33 -10.44 7.13
CA GLY A 192 -7.51 -9.79 8.16
C GLY A 192 -6.78 -8.51 7.73
N ALA A 193 -6.97 -8.05 6.50
CA ALA A 193 -6.44 -6.76 6.07
C ALA A 193 -7.11 -5.60 6.84
N ASN A 194 -6.39 -4.51 7.05
CA ASN A 194 -6.93 -3.28 7.63
C ASN A 194 -6.53 -2.02 6.85
N VAL A 195 -5.76 -2.16 5.77
CA VAL A 195 -5.49 -1.09 4.79
C VAL A 195 -5.78 -1.62 3.39
N LEU A 196 -6.52 -0.85 2.60
CA LEU A 196 -7.02 -1.23 1.29
C LEU A 196 -6.48 -0.26 0.24
N VAL A 197 -5.58 -0.72 -0.62
CA VAL A 197 -5.16 0.05 -1.79
C VAL A 197 -6.13 -0.19 -2.93
N ALA A 198 -6.67 0.89 -3.49
CA ALA A 198 -7.58 0.83 -4.63
C ALA A 198 -7.29 1.95 -5.62
N GLY A 199 -6.85 1.60 -6.82
CA GLY A 199 -6.59 2.54 -7.91
C GLY A 199 -7.78 2.64 -8.87
N SER A 200 -7.83 1.75 -9.86
CA SER A 200 -8.84 1.76 -10.94
C SER A 200 -10.29 1.68 -10.45
N ALA A 201 -10.55 1.01 -9.32
CA ALA A 201 -11.88 0.95 -8.73
C ALA A 201 -12.37 2.32 -8.23
N ILE A 202 -11.46 3.21 -7.82
CA ILE A 202 -11.77 4.57 -7.36
C ILE A 202 -11.69 5.55 -8.53
N PHE A 203 -10.52 5.71 -9.15
CA PHE A 203 -10.29 6.73 -10.19
C PHE A 203 -11.00 6.42 -11.52
N GLY A 204 -11.29 5.15 -11.82
CA GLY A 204 -12.10 4.74 -12.97
C GLY A 204 -13.61 4.83 -12.73
N SER A 205 -14.07 5.17 -11.52
CA SER A 205 -15.48 5.27 -11.20
C SER A 205 -16.11 6.57 -11.71
N LYS A 206 -17.41 6.53 -11.99
CA LYS A 206 -18.17 7.75 -12.37
C LYS A 206 -18.38 8.72 -11.19
N ASN A 207 -18.26 8.24 -9.96
CA ASN A 207 -18.47 9.01 -8.73
C ASN A 207 -17.50 8.54 -7.64
N ILE A 208 -16.34 9.19 -7.59
CA ILE A 208 -15.27 8.87 -6.64
C ILE A 208 -15.74 8.95 -5.18
N PRO A 209 -16.40 10.04 -4.72
CA PRO A 209 -16.87 10.13 -3.33
C PRO A 209 -17.81 8.99 -2.94
N GLU A 210 -18.75 8.67 -3.80
CA GLU A 210 -19.70 7.56 -3.55
C GLU A 210 -18.97 6.22 -3.49
N THR A 211 -17.97 6.00 -4.35
CA THR A 211 -17.20 4.76 -4.37
C THR A 211 -16.41 4.56 -3.08
N ILE A 212 -15.70 5.59 -2.60
CA ILE A 212 -14.95 5.57 -1.33
C ILE A 212 -15.92 5.29 -0.16
N ARG A 213 -17.06 5.99 -0.11
CA ARG A 213 -18.08 5.78 0.93
C ARG A 213 -18.60 4.33 0.93
N ARG A 214 -18.90 3.76 -0.25
CA ARG A 214 -19.37 2.37 -0.39
C ARG A 214 -18.29 1.36 0.00
N MET A 215 -17.03 1.59 -0.36
CA MET A 215 -15.91 0.73 0.06
C MET A 215 -15.78 0.74 1.58
N ARG A 216 -15.84 1.90 2.22
CA ARG A 216 -15.79 2.02 3.69
C ARG A 216 -16.96 1.28 4.35
N THR A 217 -18.19 1.47 3.86
CA THR A 217 -19.38 0.77 4.38
C THR A 217 -19.22 -0.75 4.26
N ALA A 218 -18.82 -1.25 3.08
CA ALA A 218 -18.62 -2.67 2.87
C ALA A 218 -17.49 -3.26 3.73
N ALA A 219 -16.44 -2.49 4.00
CA ALA A 219 -15.35 -2.89 4.89
C ALA A 219 -15.79 -2.95 6.37
N GLN A 220 -16.64 -2.02 6.81
CA GLN A 220 -17.14 -1.96 8.19
C GLN A 220 -18.17 -3.05 8.52
N THR A 221 -18.97 -3.51 7.56
CA THR A 221 -20.00 -4.56 7.79
C THR A 221 -19.42 -5.90 8.22
N VAL A 222 -18.13 -6.12 8.07
CA VAL A 222 -17.44 -7.38 8.41
C VAL A 222 -16.86 -7.38 9.83
N ILE A 223 -16.79 -6.22 10.49
CA ILE A 223 -16.09 -6.04 11.78
C ILE A 223 -17.07 -6.20 12.98
N VAL A 224 -18.34 -6.54 12.72
CA VAL A 224 -19.39 -6.72 13.73
C VAL A 224 -19.32 -8.09 14.38
#